data_615862b532b9c3fdb25c312b532551a2
#
_entry.id   615862b532b9c3fdb25c312b532551a2
#
_cell.length_a   1.000
_cell.length_b   1.000
_cell.length_c   1.000
_cell.angle_alpha   90.00
_cell.angle_beta   90.00
_cell.angle_gamma   90.00
#
_symmetry.space_group_name_H-M   'P 1'
#
loop_
_entity.id
_entity.type
_entity.pdbx_description
1 polymer ?
#
loop_
_entity_poly.entity_id
_entity_poly.type
_entity_poly.pdbx_seq_one_letter_code
_entity_poly.pdbx_strand_id
1 'polypeptide(L)'
;MAFELPKLDYSYNALEPNIDAKTMEIHHSKHHSGYTSKLNSAILGTDLQGKSIEALLRDLDMSNKAVRNNGGGYYNHSLFWKVISPANKGELSVELKNAINDAFGTFDGFRSTFSKAAATQFGSGWAWLCVKNGGELEVCSTANQDNPLMPGIGCGGVPILGIDVWEHAYYLNYQNRRPDYINAFFNVVNWSEVSKRYGALK
;
A
#
# COMPACT_ATOMS: atom_id res chain seq x y z
N MET A 1 -9.22 21.70 0.70
CA MET A 1 -10.00 20.84 1.64
C MET A 1 -9.01 20.06 2.48
N ALA A 2 -9.34 19.71 3.72
CA ALA A 2 -8.51 18.83 4.55
C ALA A 2 -8.68 17.36 4.10
N PHE A 3 -7.65 16.55 4.29
CA PHE A 3 -7.74 15.11 4.13
C PHE A 3 -8.55 14.50 5.28
N GLU A 4 -9.35 13.50 4.98
CA GLU A 4 -10.16 12.77 5.96
C GLU A 4 -9.67 11.33 6.08
N LEU A 5 -9.78 10.77 7.28
CA LEU A 5 -9.52 9.33 7.47
C LEU A 5 -10.61 8.55 6.70
N PRO A 6 -10.26 7.77 5.66
CA PRO A 6 -11.24 7.01 4.91
C PRO A 6 -11.89 5.94 5.80
N LYS A 7 -13.20 5.78 5.67
CA LYS A 7 -13.92 4.68 6.34
C LYS A 7 -13.55 3.36 5.69
N LEU A 8 -13.47 2.30 6.50
CA LEU A 8 -13.37 0.93 6.00
C LEU A 8 -14.73 0.45 5.50
N ASP A 9 -14.73 -0.30 4.41
CA ASP A 9 -15.94 -0.93 3.86
C ASP A 9 -16.27 -2.27 4.56
N TYR A 10 -15.52 -2.64 5.61
CA TYR A 10 -15.65 -3.89 6.37
C TYR A 10 -15.27 -3.65 7.84
N SER A 11 -15.72 -4.53 8.74
CA SER A 11 -15.42 -4.47 10.17
C SER A 11 -13.97 -4.88 10.47
N TYR A 12 -13.43 -4.46 11.61
CA TYR A 12 -12.04 -4.75 11.98
C TYR A 12 -11.73 -6.26 12.08
N ASN A 13 -12.72 -7.09 12.43
CA ASN A 13 -12.55 -8.55 12.52
C ASN A 13 -12.78 -9.29 11.19
N ALA A 14 -13.11 -8.58 10.11
CA ALA A 14 -13.49 -9.21 8.85
C ALA A 14 -12.32 -9.92 8.13
N LEU A 15 -11.09 -9.59 8.48
CA LEU A 15 -9.89 -10.17 7.87
C LEU A 15 -9.30 -11.36 8.68
N GLU A 16 -9.93 -11.71 9.80
CA GLU A 16 -9.50 -12.88 10.57
C GLU A 16 -9.70 -14.18 9.77
N PRO A 17 -8.82 -15.17 9.97
CA PRO A 17 -7.67 -15.20 10.89
C PRO A 17 -6.38 -14.56 10.33
N ASN A 18 -6.41 -13.97 9.15
CA ASN A 18 -5.20 -13.50 8.44
C ASN A 18 -4.63 -12.20 9.03
N ILE A 19 -5.50 -11.27 9.44
CA ILE A 19 -5.12 -10.05 10.17
C ILE A 19 -6.11 -9.91 11.32
N ASP A 20 -5.62 -9.82 12.55
CA ASP A 20 -6.47 -9.77 13.74
C ASP A 20 -7.18 -8.41 13.90
N ALA A 21 -8.35 -8.45 14.55
CA ALA A 21 -9.19 -7.28 14.78
C ALA A 21 -8.47 -6.16 15.53
N LYS A 22 -7.60 -6.51 16.50
CA LYS A 22 -6.89 -5.51 17.29
C LYS A 22 -5.83 -4.79 16.49
N THR A 23 -5.10 -5.51 15.64
CA THR A 23 -4.19 -4.91 14.65
C THR A 23 -4.94 -3.95 13.74
N MET A 24 -6.07 -4.37 13.16
CA MET A 24 -6.88 -3.54 12.26
C MET A 24 -7.39 -2.27 12.93
N GLU A 25 -7.89 -2.38 14.17
CA GLU A 25 -8.37 -1.23 14.95
C GLU A 25 -7.26 -0.20 15.17
N ILE A 26 -6.10 -0.64 15.68
CA ILE A 26 -4.97 0.25 15.99
C ILE A 26 -4.40 0.83 14.70
N HIS A 27 -4.19 0.00 13.68
CA HIS A 27 -3.58 0.38 12.42
C HIS A 27 -4.42 1.46 11.71
N HIS A 28 -5.75 1.31 11.65
CA HIS A 28 -6.65 2.30 11.05
C HIS A 28 -6.87 3.51 11.97
N SER A 29 -7.35 3.28 13.22
CA SER A 29 -7.83 4.37 14.08
C SER A 29 -6.73 5.17 14.78
N LYS A 30 -5.48 4.67 14.83
CA LYS A 30 -4.34 5.34 15.47
C LYS A 30 -3.26 5.69 14.46
N HIS A 31 -2.69 4.71 13.74
CA HIS A 31 -1.60 4.99 12.79
C HIS A 31 -2.08 5.83 11.61
N HIS A 32 -3.08 5.38 10.84
CA HIS A 32 -3.59 6.11 9.69
C HIS A 32 -4.23 7.45 10.10
N SER A 33 -5.04 7.46 11.15
CA SER A 33 -5.60 8.70 11.71
C SER A 33 -4.50 9.71 12.10
N GLY A 34 -3.42 9.24 12.71
CA GLY A 34 -2.27 10.05 13.06
C GLY A 34 -1.57 10.67 11.86
N TYR A 35 -1.35 9.89 10.79
CA TYR A 35 -0.80 10.40 9.53
C TYR A 35 -1.72 11.44 8.90
N THR A 36 -3.03 11.18 8.87
CA THR A 36 -4.04 12.12 8.34
C THR A 36 -4.00 13.48 9.06
N SER A 37 -4.02 13.45 10.38
CA SER A 37 -3.99 14.67 11.21
C SER A 37 -2.70 15.46 11.02
N LYS A 38 -1.54 14.77 11.06
CA LYS A 38 -0.22 15.41 10.91
C LYS A 38 0.01 15.93 9.49
N LEU A 39 -0.50 15.26 8.46
CA LEU A 39 -0.45 15.76 7.08
C LEU A 39 -1.24 17.07 6.97
N ASN A 40 -2.48 17.10 7.47
CA ASN A 40 -3.30 18.30 7.46
C ASN A 40 -2.60 19.47 8.16
N SER A 41 -1.98 19.21 9.31
CA SER A 41 -1.21 20.24 10.03
C SER A 41 -0.01 20.73 9.23
N ALA A 42 0.68 19.83 8.51
CA ALA A 42 1.89 20.17 7.74
C ALA A 42 1.60 21.03 6.50
N ILE A 43 0.41 20.90 5.90
CA ILE A 43 0.04 21.63 4.67
C ILE A 43 -0.82 22.88 4.95
N LEU A 44 -1.33 23.05 6.17
CA LEU A 44 -2.22 24.16 6.53
C LEU A 44 -1.55 25.51 6.29
N GLY A 45 -2.20 26.37 5.51
CA GLY A 45 -1.71 27.73 5.21
C GLY A 45 -0.54 27.78 4.23
N THR A 46 -0.19 26.64 3.59
CA THR A 46 0.84 26.58 2.55
C THR A 46 0.24 26.45 1.15
N ASP A 47 1.05 26.59 0.10
CA ASP A 47 0.68 26.37 -1.30
C ASP A 47 0.38 24.89 -1.64
N LEU A 48 0.63 23.98 -0.68
CA LEU A 48 0.28 22.58 -0.78
C LEU A 48 -1.18 22.29 -0.42
N GLN A 49 -1.81 23.23 0.30
CA GLN A 49 -3.19 23.09 0.74
C GLN A 49 -4.16 23.00 -0.46
N GLY A 50 -5.01 22.00 -0.48
CA GLY A 50 -6.00 21.80 -1.54
C GLY A 50 -5.52 20.94 -2.73
N LYS A 51 -4.24 20.58 -2.79
CA LYS A 51 -3.74 19.61 -3.78
C LYS A 51 -4.23 18.19 -3.45
N SER A 52 -4.36 17.33 -4.46
CA SER A 52 -4.58 15.89 -4.22
C SER A 52 -3.36 15.25 -3.59
N ILE A 53 -3.55 14.12 -2.91
CA ILE A 53 -2.42 13.42 -2.28
C ILE A 53 -1.40 12.94 -3.30
N GLU A 54 -1.86 12.49 -4.47
CA GLU A 54 -0.99 12.05 -5.56
C GLU A 54 -0.14 13.21 -6.12
N ALA A 55 -0.73 14.41 -6.25
CA ALA A 55 0.02 15.59 -6.68
C ALA A 55 1.05 16.00 -5.64
N LEU A 56 0.69 15.98 -4.34
CA LEU A 56 1.63 16.26 -3.25
C LEU A 56 2.84 15.31 -3.25
N LEU A 57 2.61 14.01 -3.54
CA LEU A 57 3.68 13.01 -3.52
C LEU A 57 4.54 13.04 -4.78
N ARG A 58 3.95 13.31 -5.97
CA ARG A 58 4.71 13.40 -7.23
C ARG A 58 5.61 14.62 -7.30
N ASP A 59 5.15 15.75 -6.76
CA ASP A 59 5.88 17.02 -6.74
C ASP A 59 6.56 17.28 -5.39
N LEU A 60 6.78 16.22 -4.60
CA LEU A 60 7.30 16.32 -3.24
C LEU A 60 8.72 16.88 -3.21
N ASP A 61 8.91 17.96 -2.44
CA ASP A 61 10.24 18.28 -1.94
C ASP A 61 10.65 17.24 -0.89
N MET A 62 11.58 16.36 -1.26
CA MET A 62 12.05 15.26 -0.41
C MET A 62 12.70 15.72 0.90
N SER A 63 13.09 16.99 0.99
CA SER A 63 13.59 17.60 2.24
C SER A 63 12.47 17.94 3.23
N ASN A 64 11.23 18.10 2.74
CA ASN A 64 10.04 18.30 3.57
C ASN A 64 9.60 16.99 4.26
N LYS A 65 10.29 16.65 5.32
CA LYS A 65 10.07 15.40 6.08
C LYS A 65 8.65 15.25 6.62
N ALA A 66 7.99 16.38 6.96
CA ALA A 66 6.63 16.34 7.49
C ALA A 66 5.63 15.86 6.44
N VAL A 67 5.67 16.42 5.22
CA VAL A 67 4.81 16.00 4.12
C VAL A 67 5.22 14.62 3.60
N ARG A 68 6.53 14.34 3.46
CA ARG A 68 7.05 13.03 3.05
C ARG A 68 6.50 11.90 3.91
N ASN A 69 6.70 12.00 5.23
CA ASN A 69 6.32 10.92 6.13
C ASN A 69 4.79 10.81 6.31
N ASN A 70 4.11 11.94 6.49
CA ASN A 70 2.68 11.91 6.79
C ASN A 70 1.82 11.83 5.53
N GLY A 71 2.25 12.44 4.42
CA GLY A 71 1.62 12.26 3.11
C GLY A 71 1.79 10.85 2.58
N GLY A 72 3.02 10.30 2.68
CA GLY A 72 3.27 8.90 2.37
C GLY A 72 2.41 7.97 3.22
N GLY A 73 2.41 8.16 4.55
CA GLY A 73 1.59 7.37 5.45
C GLY A 73 0.09 7.44 5.13
N TYR A 74 -0.43 8.62 4.83
CA TYR A 74 -1.82 8.77 4.43
C TYR A 74 -2.15 8.02 3.13
N TYR A 75 -1.33 8.18 2.10
CA TYR A 75 -1.54 7.52 0.81
C TYR A 75 -1.41 6.00 0.91
N ASN A 76 -0.33 5.53 1.52
CA ASN A 76 -0.03 4.10 1.64
C ASN A 76 -1.17 3.34 2.34
N HIS A 77 -1.66 3.86 3.45
CA HIS A 77 -2.75 3.25 4.21
C HIS A 77 -4.09 3.37 3.47
N SER A 78 -4.35 4.51 2.79
CA SER A 78 -5.56 4.67 1.97
C SER A 78 -5.63 3.65 0.85
N LEU A 79 -4.49 3.34 0.22
CA LEU A 79 -4.38 2.26 -0.77
C LEU A 79 -4.57 0.89 -0.11
N PHE A 80 -3.88 0.64 1.01
CA PHE A 80 -3.88 -0.64 1.71
C PHE A 80 -5.31 -1.12 2.04
N TRP A 81 -6.14 -0.24 2.62
CA TRP A 81 -7.52 -0.60 2.95
C TRP A 81 -8.38 -0.96 1.75
N LYS A 82 -8.08 -0.45 0.56
CA LYS A 82 -8.82 -0.74 -0.67
C LYS A 82 -8.38 -2.06 -1.32
N VAL A 83 -7.09 -2.37 -1.22
CA VAL A 83 -6.52 -3.56 -1.87
C VAL A 83 -6.57 -4.81 -0.99
N ILE A 84 -7.10 -4.72 0.22
CA ILE A 84 -7.43 -5.86 1.08
C ILE A 84 -8.94 -5.93 1.34
N SER A 85 -9.46 -7.13 1.53
CA SER A 85 -10.88 -7.38 1.78
C SER A 85 -11.07 -8.73 2.47
N PRO A 86 -12.22 -8.98 3.10
CA PRO A 86 -12.57 -10.33 3.55
C PRO A 86 -12.39 -11.35 2.42
N ALA A 87 -12.00 -12.58 2.80
CA ALA A 87 -11.74 -13.67 1.85
C ALA A 87 -12.87 -13.83 0.82
N ASN A 88 -12.51 -14.18 -0.41
CA ASN A 88 -13.39 -14.42 -1.57
C ASN A 88 -13.96 -13.14 -2.24
N LYS A 89 -13.30 -11.99 -2.14
CA LYS A 89 -13.67 -10.83 -2.97
C LYS A 89 -12.77 -10.72 -4.20
N GLY A 90 -13.30 -11.27 -5.28
CA GLY A 90 -12.87 -10.99 -6.65
C GLY A 90 -11.75 -11.84 -7.19
N GLU A 91 -11.74 -11.95 -8.49
CA GLU A 91 -10.72 -12.64 -9.29
C GLU A 91 -9.86 -11.61 -10.03
N LEU A 92 -8.66 -12.04 -10.41
CA LEU A 92 -7.83 -11.29 -11.36
C LEU A 92 -8.57 -11.11 -12.68
N SER A 93 -8.61 -9.90 -13.22
CA SER A 93 -9.04 -9.70 -14.59
C SER A 93 -8.08 -10.41 -15.57
N VAL A 94 -8.58 -10.74 -16.75
CA VAL A 94 -7.77 -11.38 -17.79
C VAL A 94 -6.56 -10.51 -18.15
N GLU A 95 -6.77 -9.20 -18.23
CA GLU A 95 -5.73 -8.23 -18.57
C GLU A 95 -4.62 -8.19 -17.51
N LEU A 96 -4.98 -8.13 -16.22
CA LEU A 96 -3.99 -8.13 -15.14
C LEU A 96 -3.27 -9.48 -15.05
N LYS A 97 -3.98 -10.59 -15.27
CA LYS A 97 -3.37 -11.92 -15.31
C LYS A 97 -2.34 -12.04 -16.43
N ASN A 98 -2.66 -11.55 -17.63
CA ASN A 98 -1.73 -11.54 -18.75
C ASN A 98 -0.49 -10.67 -18.43
N ALA A 99 -0.70 -9.45 -17.94
CA ALA A 99 0.41 -8.56 -17.56
C ALA A 99 1.31 -9.17 -16.45
N ILE A 100 0.73 -9.87 -15.48
CA ILE A 100 1.50 -10.61 -14.47
C ILE A 100 2.32 -11.73 -15.14
N ASN A 101 1.73 -12.50 -16.07
CA ASN A 101 2.46 -13.56 -16.76
C ASN A 101 3.57 -12.99 -17.65
N ASP A 102 3.33 -11.87 -18.32
CA ASP A 102 4.34 -11.21 -19.16
C ASP A 102 5.52 -10.70 -18.33
N ALA A 103 5.25 -10.10 -17.15
CA ALA A 103 6.29 -9.52 -16.30
C ALA A 103 7.03 -10.55 -15.42
N PHE A 104 6.34 -11.61 -14.97
CA PHE A 104 6.85 -12.55 -13.95
C PHE A 104 6.82 -14.01 -14.36
N GLY A 105 6.41 -14.32 -15.60
CA GLY A 105 6.25 -15.67 -16.13
C GLY A 105 4.97 -16.37 -15.67
N THR A 106 4.66 -16.31 -14.38
CA THR A 106 3.45 -16.92 -13.79
C THR A 106 2.96 -16.09 -12.59
N PHE A 107 1.74 -16.37 -12.12
CA PHE A 107 1.26 -15.81 -10.86
C PHE A 107 2.14 -16.22 -9.66
N ASP A 108 2.63 -17.44 -9.62
CA ASP A 108 3.56 -17.90 -8.57
C ASP A 108 4.90 -17.20 -8.65
N GLY A 109 5.38 -16.89 -9.85
CA GLY A 109 6.57 -16.06 -10.07
C GLY A 109 6.40 -14.65 -9.51
N PHE A 110 5.26 -14.02 -9.78
CA PHE A 110 4.87 -12.75 -9.17
C PHE A 110 4.83 -12.85 -7.64
N ARG A 111 4.08 -13.83 -7.10
CA ARG A 111 3.94 -14.05 -5.66
C ARG A 111 5.31 -14.23 -4.98
N SER A 112 6.20 -14.99 -5.58
CA SER A 112 7.56 -15.20 -5.09
C SER A 112 8.35 -13.88 -5.06
N THR A 113 8.32 -13.11 -6.15
CA THR A 113 9.02 -11.83 -6.28
C THR A 113 8.50 -10.81 -5.27
N PHE A 114 7.18 -10.67 -5.15
CA PHE A 114 6.54 -9.76 -4.20
C PHE A 114 6.84 -10.15 -2.74
N SER A 115 6.72 -11.44 -2.42
CA SER A 115 7.04 -11.95 -1.08
C SER A 115 8.51 -11.74 -0.71
N LYS A 116 9.42 -11.92 -1.67
CA LYS A 116 10.84 -11.63 -1.46
C LYS A 116 11.08 -10.14 -1.18
N ALA A 117 10.50 -9.24 -1.96
CA ALA A 117 10.60 -7.80 -1.73
C ALA A 117 10.10 -7.39 -0.33
N ALA A 118 8.94 -7.94 0.08
CA ALA A 118 8.37 -7.71 1.41
C ALA A 118 9.24 -8.26 2.56
N ALA A 119 9.76 -9.48 2.40
CA ALA A 119 10.56 -10.14 3.42
C ALA A 119 11.95 -9.51 3.59
N THR A 120 12.56 -9.06 2.49
CA THR A 120 13.91 -8.47 2.49
C THR A 120 13.93 -6.97 2.76
N GLN A 121 12.77 -6.30 2.81
CA GLN A 121 12.72 -4.91 3.25
C GLN A 121 13.21 -4.81 4.70
N PHE A 122 14.41 -4.26 4.87
CA PHE A 122 15.03 -4.13 6.19
C PHE A 122 14.35 -3.04 7.00
N GLY A 123 13.96 -3.38 8.24
CA GLY A 123 13.21 -2.46 9.10
C GLY A 123 11.77 -2.24 8.64
N SER A 124 11.27 -1.05 8.92
CA SER A 124 9.92 -0.62 8.54
C SER A 124 9.86 -0.23 7.07
N GLY A 125 8.78 -0.56 6.40
CA GLY A 125 8.59 -0.21 5.00
C GLY A 125 7.40 -0.90 4.36
N TRP A 126 7.42 -0.92 3.04
CA TRP A 126 6.35 -1.45 2.20
C TRP A 126 6.93 -2.23 1.02
N ALA A 127 6.18 -3.19 0.51
CA ALA A 127 6.43 -3.77 -0.81
C ALA A 127 5.24 -3.50 -1.73
N TRP A 128 5.53 -3.27 -3.02
CA TRP A 128 4.59 -2.75 -3.99
C TRP A 128 4.58 -3.58 -5.26
N LEU A 129 3.39 -3.72 -5.87
CA LEU A 129 3.23 -3.98 -7.29
C LEU A 129 2.82 -2.67 -7.95
N CYS A 130 3.60 -2.23 -8.94
CA CYS A 130 3.44 -0.95 -9.62
C CYS A 130 3.20 -1.13 -11.10
N VAL A 131 2.46 -0.19 -11.70
CA VAL A 131 2.33 -0.03 -13.15
C VAL A 131 3.29 1.06 -13.59
N LYS A 132 4.18 0.72 -14.51
CA LYS A 132 5.13 1.63 -15.15
C LYS A 132 4.47 2.35 -16.34
N ASN A 133 5.14 3.38 -16.85
CA ASN A 133 4.75 3.98 -18.13
C ASN A 133 4.76 2.90 -19.22
N GLY A 134 3.64 2.78 -19.94
CA GLY A 134 3.46 1.72 -20.94
C GLY A 134 2.71 0.48 -20.44
N GLY A 135 2.29 0.45 -19.16
CA GLY A 135 1.46 -0.63 -18.59
C GLY A 135 2.24 -1.82 -18.07
N GLU A 136 3.57 -1.79 -18.09
CA GLU A 136 4.43 -2.85 -17.54
C GLU A 136 4.33 -2.92 -16.02
N LEU A 137 4.41 -4.14 -15.47
CA LEU A 137 4.37 -4.37 -14.04
C LEU A 137 5.78 -4.54 -13.45
N GLU A 138 6.00 -3.89 -12.32
CA GLU A 138 7.25 -4.02 -11.55
C GLU A 138 6.97 -4.15 -10.06
N VAL A 139 7.77 -5.00 -9.37
CA VAL A 139 7.76 -5.13 -7.91
C VAL A 139 8.94 -4.38 -7.33
N CYS A 140 8.69 -3.57 -6.30
CA CYS A 140 9.74 -2.91 -5.53
C CYS A 140 9.39 -2.83 -4.05
N SER A 141 10.36 -2.43 -3.22
CA SER A 141 10.14 -2.09 -1.82
C SER A 141 10.66 -0.69 -1.50
N THR A 142 10.09 -0.08 -0.46
CA THR A 142 10.46 1.26 0.00
C THR A 142 10.55 1.29 1.52
N ALA A 143 11.45 2.12 2.06
CA ALA A 143 11.61 2.27 3.49
C ALA A 143 10.56 3.20 4.10
N ASN A 144 10.23 2.99 5.36
CA ASN A 144 9.32 3.84 6.14
C ASN A 144 7.97 4.06 5.45
N GLN A 145 7.57 5.33 5.25
CA GLN A 145 6.35 5.68 4.53
C GLN A 145 6.60 6.21 3.11
N ASP A 146 7.82 6.05 2.60
CA ASP A 146 8.12 6.33 1.21
C ASP A 146 7.31 5.39 0.28
N ASN A 147 6.97 5.88 -0.90
CA ASN A 147 6.27 5.10 -1.92
C ASN A 147 6.72 5.48 -3.34
N PRO A 148 6.42 4.64 -4.35
CA PRO A 148 6.89 4.83 -5.72
C PRO A 148 6.36 6.05 -6.47
N LEU A 149 5.38 6.81 -5.91
CA LEU A 149 4.97 8.09 -6.48
C LEU A 149 5.98 9.20 -6.20
N MET A 150 6.79 9.05 -5.14
CA MET A 150 7.75 10.07 -4.72
C MET A 150 8.96 10.13 -5.66
N PRO A 151 9.54 11.32 -5.89
CA PRO A 151 10.70 11.48 -6.76
C PRO A 151 11.88 10.60 -6.36
N GLY A 152 12.37 9.74 -7.28
CA GLY A 152 13.54 8.90 -7.06
C GLY A 152 13.35 7.73 -6.09
N ILE A 153 12.13 7.40 -5.70
CA ILE A 153 11.83 6.31 -4.76
C ILE A 153 11.26 5.09 -5.48
N GLY A 154 11.74 3.91 -5.08
CA GLY A 154 11.27 2.62 -5.59
C GLY A 154 11.42 2.50 -7.11
N CYS A 155 10.42 1.93 -7.76
CA CYS A 155 10.40 1.72 -9.21
C CYS A 155 9.87 2.93 -10.01
N GLY A 156 9.37 3.99 -9.37
CA GLY A 156 8.81 5.17 -10.04
C GLY A 156 7.50 4.90 -10.81
N GLY A 157 6.83 3.78 -10.53
CA GLY A 157 5.52 3.43 -11.08
C GLY A 157 4.37 3.85 -10.16
N VAL A 158 3.14 3.62 -10.63
CA VAL A 158 1.94 3.86 -9.83
C VAL A 158 1.58 2.58 -9.06
N PRO A 159 1.56 2.59 -7.71
CA PRO A 159 1.21 1.42 -6.93
C PRO A 159 -0.25 0.99 -7.14
N ILE A 160 -0.46 -0.29 -7.44
CA ILE A 160 -1.79 -0.92 -7.55
C ILE A 160 -2.04 -1.96 -6.45
N LEU A 161 -0.97 -2.46 -5.81
CA LEU A 161 -1.00 -3.33 -4.63
C LEU A 161 0.15 -2.92 -3.71
N GLY A 162 -0.08 -2.94 -2.40
CA GLY A 162 0.93 -2.69 -1.40
C GLY A 162 0.70 -3.54 -0.16
N ILE A 163 1.80 -4.00 0.47
CA ILE A 163 1.79 -4.63 1.79
C ILE A 163 2.62 -3.81 2.76
N ASP A 164 2.04 -3.50 3.91
CA ASP A 164 2.73 -2.87 5.03
C ASP A 164 3.58 -3.91 5.78
N VAL A 165 4.89 -3.69 5.85
CA VAL A 165 5.81 -4.54 6.60
C VAL A 165 6.41 -3.83 7.83
N TRP A 166 5.82 -2.71 8.25
CA TRP A 166 6.01 -2.19 9.57
C TRP A 166 5.54 -3.22 10.61
N GLU A 167 6.24 -3.37 11.72
CA GLU A 167 5.86 -4.36 12.73
C GLU A 167 4.45 -4.14 13.31
N HIS A 168 3.97 -2.90 13.36
CA HIS A 168 2.61 -2.61 13.80
C HIS A 168 1.51 -3.25 12.93
N ALA A 169 1.82 -3.64 11.70
CA ALA A 169 0.86 -4.25 10.79
C ALA A 169 0.64 -5.75 11.05
N TYR A 170 1.56 -6.41 11.80
CA TYR A 170 1.50 -7.87 11.94
C TYR A 170 1.96 -8.43 13.30
N TYR A 171 2.58 -7.63 14.15
CA TYR A 171 3.30 -8.15 15.33
C TYR A 171 2.39 -8.83 16.35
N LEU A 172 1.15 -8.34 16.54
CA LEU A 172 0.22 -8.94 17.51
C LEU A 172 -0.16 -10.39 17.16
N ASN A 173 -0.26 -10.71 15.87
CA ASN A 173 -0.64 -12.04 15.41
C ASN A 173 0.57 -12.91 15.01
N TYR A 174 1.62 -12.31 14.49
CA TYR A 174 2.76 -13.04 13.90
C TYR A 174 4.08 -12.84 14.62
N GLN A 175 4.23 -11.85 15.49
CA GLN A 175 5.47 -11.47 16.15
C GLN A 175 6.60 -11.27 15.11
N ASN A 176 7.72 -11.98 15.27
CA ASN A 176 8.86 -11.90 14.34
C ASN A 176 8.67 -12.71 13.04
N ARG A 177 7.55 -13.42 12.89
CA ARG A 177 7.30 -14.29 11.72
C ARG A 177 6.71 -13.50 10.54
N ARG A 178 7.43 -12.47 10.07
CA ARG A 178 7.01 -11.68 8.90
C ARG A 178 6.66 -12.55 7.67
N PRO A 179 7.37 -13.64 7.34
CA PRO A 179 7.00 -14.50 6.22
C PRO A 179 5.60 -15.12 6.35
N ASP A 180 5.15 -15.45 7.55
CA ASP A 180 3.81 -16.00 7.77
C ASP A 180 2.73 -14.95 7.51
N TYR A 181 2.96 -13.70 7.96
CA TYR A 181 2.09 -12.57 7.64
C TYR A 181 2.02 -12.31 6.12
N ILE A 182 3.16 -12.31 5.43
CA ILE A 182 3.21 -12.13 3.98
C ILE A 182 2.38 -13.22 3.26
N ASN A 183 2.50 -14.47 3.71
CA ASN A 183 1.69 -15.56 3.16
C ASN A 183 0.19 -15.37 3.43
N ALA A 184 -0.18 -14.98 4.65
CA ALA A 184 -1.56 -14.72 5.02
C ALA A 184 -2.17 -13.52 4.29
N PHE A 185 -1.37 -12.49 3.97
CA PHE A 185 -1.79 -11.32 3.21
C PHE A 185 -2.42 -11.70 1.87
N PHE A 186 -1.88 -12.68 1.14
CA PHE A 186 -2.43 -13.11 -0.15
C PHE A 186 -3.85 -13.68 -0.05
N ASN A 187 -4.28 -14.14 1.14
CA ASN A 187 -5.65 -14.62 1.35
C ASN A 187 -6.68 -13.49 1.46
N VAL A 188 -6.24 -12.26 1.70
CA VAL A 188 -7.11 -11.09 1.87
C VAL A 188 -6.93 -10.03 0.78
N VAL A 189 -6.13 -10.28 -0.26
CA VAL A 189 -5.99 -9.35 -1.37
C VAL A 189 -7.31 -9.21 -2.13
N ASN A 190 -7.73 -7.99 -2.36
CA ASN A 190 -8.89 -7.64 -3.19
C ASN A 190 -8.47 -7.55 -4.66
N TRP A 191 -8.41 -8.71 -5.33
CA TRP A 191 -7.97 -8.77 -6.73
C TRP A 191 -8.86 -8.01 -7.70
N SER A 192 -10.14 -7.82 -7.41
CA SER A 192 -11.03 -6.97 -8.20
C SER A 192 -10.58 -5.51 -8.16
N GLU A 193 -10.24 -4.98 -6.97
CA GLU A 193 -9.76 -3.61 -6.85
C GLU A 193 -8.37 -3.44 -7.50
N VAL A 194 -7.46 -4.40 -7.33
CA VAL A 194 -6.14 -4.39 -7.97
C VAL A 194 -6.29 -4.38 -9.50
N SER A 195 -7.18 -5.23 -10.04
CA SER A 195 -7.50 -5.29 -11.48
C SER A 195 -8.09 -3.98 -12.00
N LYS A 196 -9.03 -3.37 -11.26
CA LYS A 196 -9.61 -2.07 -11.59
C LYS A 196 -8.54 -0.97 -11.66
N ARG A 197 -7.62 -0.94 -10.68
CA ARG A 197 -6.51 0.02 -10.66
C ARG A 197 -5.58 -0.17 -11.84
N TYR A 198 -5.26 -1.42 -12.19
CA TYR A 198 -4.47 -1.72 -13.38
C TYR A 198 -5.15 -1.20 -14.66
N GLY A 199 -6.43 -1.49 -14.84
CA GLY A 199 -7.20 -1.05 -16.01
C GLY A 199 -7.32 0.48 -16.15
N ALA A 200 -7.29 1.22 -15.03
CA ALA A 200 -7.33 2.69 -15.05
C ALA A 200 -6.01 3.37 -15.46
N LEU A 201 -4.91 2.61 -15.56
CA LEU A 201 -3.55 3.11 -15.84
C LEU A 201 -3.02 2.69 -17.22
N LYS A 202 -3.85 2.00 -18.01
CA LYS A 202 -3.56 1.61 -19.41
C LYS A 202 -3.78 2.73 -20.39
#